data_42b7c5a261a8b3b0f2bc95bccfff0d8a
#
_entry.id   42b7c5a261a8b3b0f2bc95bccfff0d8a
#
_cell.length_a   1.000
_cell.length_b   1.000
_cell.length_c   1.000
_cell.angle_alpha   90.00
_cell.angle_beta   90.00
_cell.angle_gamma   90.00
#
_symmetry.space_group_name_H-M   'P 1'
#
loop_
_entity.id
_entity.type
_entity.pdbx_description
1 polymer ?
#
loop_
_entity_poly.entity_id
_entity_poly.type
_entity_poly.pdbx_seq_one_letter_code
_entity_poly.pdbx_strand_id
1 'polypeptide(L)'
;GIQHPVSGIQYPASGIQYPLSTWDCCAVSGGKYMTAYDILDGRIQLSVSDIRESSLANLKKRFSAAGIKNYHPFVADLQTSNFKLQTPNFQLIICDAPCTGSGTWSRTPEQLYFFTGKMTGEYANRQMQIVANAIPHLQKDGIFIYITCSVFKKENEEVVNFIKEKFHLRLLQMELLKGYDKKADSMFTAAFIKE
;
A
#
# COMPACT_ATOMS: atom_id res chain seq x y z
N GLY A 1 -7.06 -22.83 15.11
CA GLY A 1 -5.81 -22.09 15.15
C GLY A 1 -5.15 -22.15 13.80
N ILE A 2 -5.19 -21.06 13.03
CA ILE A 2 -4.46 -20.93 11.76
C ILE A 2 -3.05 -20.47 12.17
N GLN A 3 -2.07 -21.36 12.03
CA GLN A 3 -0.67 -20.99 12.18
C GLN A 3 -0.26 -20.23 10.90
N HIS A 4 0.02 -18.95 11.02
CA HIS A 4 0.65 -18.17 9.96
C HIS A 4 2.17 -18.40 10.01
N PRO A 5 2.79 -19.00 8.98
CA PRO A 5 4.23 -19.09 8.92
C PRO A 5 4.79 -17.76 8.36
N VAL A 6 4.98 -16.79 9.21
CA VAL A 6 5.86 -15.63 8.90
C VAL A 6 7.08 -15.77 9.83
N SER A 7 7.83 -16.83 9.61
CA SER A 7 9.13 -17.01 10.25
C SER A 7 10.20 -16.37 9.38
N GLY A 8 10.79 -15.25 9.82
CA GLY A 8 12.04 -14.76 9.25
C GLY A 8 12.32 -13.26 9.31
N ILE A 9 11.33 -12.40 9.50
CA ILE A 9 11.63 -10.97 9.65
C ILE A 9 11.77 -10.67 11.15
N GLN A 10 13.00 -10.61 11.64
CA GLN A 10 13.27 -10.01 12.96
C GLN A 10 13.10 -8.49 12.80
N TYR A 11 11.93 -7.99 13.14
CA TYR A 11 11.76 -6.56 13.39
C TYR A 11 12.57 -6.22 14.64
N PRO A 12 13.28 -5.08 14.64
CA PRO A 12 13.87 -4.59 15.88
C PRO A 12 12.72 -4.30 16.87
N ALA A 13 12.47 -5.22 17.78
CA ALA A 13 11.37 -5.16 18.73
C ALA A 13 11.54 -4.04 19.80
N SER A 14 12.67 -3.37 19.81
CA SER A 14 12.99 -2.27 20.70
C SER A 14 12.76 -0.94 20.00
N GLY A 15 11.61 -0.31 20.24
CA GLY A 15 11.34 1.06 19.78
C GLY A 15 9.97 1.29 19.13
N ILE A 16 9.15 0.26 18.88
CA ILE A 16 7.80 0.46 18.34
C ILE A 16 6.90 1.08 19.42
N GLN A 17 6.51 2.32 19.20
CA GLN A 17 5.52 3.00 20.06
C GLN A 17 4.11 2.66 19.55
N TYR A 18 3.24 2.23 20.48
CA TYR A 18 1.83 1.99 20.20
C TYR A 18 0.96 3.11 20.79
N PRO A 19 -0.15 3.46 20.12
CA PRO A 19 -0.64 2.92 18.86
C PRO A 19 0.25 3.32 17.68
N LEU A 20 0.45 2.37 16.74
CA LEU A 20 1.29 2.58 15.57
C LEU A 20 0.66 3.64 14.63
N SER A 21 1.33 4.77 14.42
CA SER A 21 0.86 5.77 13.48
C SER A 21 0.99 5.25 12.04
N THR A 22 -0.15 5.04 11.39
CA THR A 22 -0.23 4.37 10.09
C THR A 22 -0.98 5.21 9.08
N TRP A 23 -0.51 5.24 7.84
CA TRP A 23 -1.20 5.84 6.72
C TRP A 23 -1.40 4.84 5.58
N ASP A 24 -2.67 4.54 5.25
CA ASP A 24 -3.04 3.88 4.00
C ASP A 24 -3.30 4.95 2.95
N CYS A 25 -2.32 5.19 2.07
CA CYS A 25 -2.29 6.35 1.21
C CYS A 25 -3.05 6.18 -0.12
N CYS A 26 -3.46 4.95 -0.46
CA CYS A 26 -4.29 4.61 -1.61
C CYS A 26 -5.37 3.61 -1.19
N ALA A 27 -6.20 4.00 -0.21
CA ALA A 27 -6.99 3.08 0.59
C ALA A 27 -8.11 2.36 -0.17
N VAL A 28 -8.57 2.88 -1.32
CA VAL A 28 -9.66 2.33 -2.12
C VAL A 28 -10.85 1.94 -1.24
N SER A 29 -11.05 0.66 -0.95
CA SER A 29 -12.12 0.15 -0.10
C SER A 29 -11.63 -0.34 1.28
N GLY A 30 -10.37 -0.12 1.64
CA GLY A 30 -9.80 -0.41 2.96
C GLY A 30 -9.46 -1.87 3.23
N GLY A 31 -9.39 -2.73 2.19
CA GLY A 31 -9.15 -4.16 2.39
C GLY A 31 -7.79 -4.48 3.01
N LYS A 32 -6.73 -3.85 2.52
CA LYS A 32 -5.35 -4.05 3.01
C LYS A 32 -5.21 -3.60 4.47
N TYR A 33 -5.85 -2.48 4.79
CA TYR A 33 -5.84 -1.97 6.15
C TYR A 33 -6.57 -2.89 7.14
N MET A 34 -7.74 -3.42 6.79
CA MET A 34 -8.45 -4.34 7.69
C MET A 34 -7.56 -5.52 8.08
N THR A 35 -6.80 -6.05 7.13
CA THR A 35 -5.80 -7.10 7.41
C THR A 35 -4.69 -6.59 8.36
N ALA A 36 -4.17 -5.39 8.15
CA ALA A 36 -3.17 -4.81 9.05
C ALA A 36 -3.74 -4.54 10.45
N TYR A 37 -4.99 -4.08 10.54
CA TYR A 37 -5.70 -3.86 11.81
C TYR A 37 -5.84 -5.15 12.61
N ASP A 38 -6.23 -6.25 11.97
CA ASP A 38 -6.36 -7.57 12.60
C ASP A 38 -4.99 -8.11 13.06
N ILE A 39 -3.96 -8.01 12.21
CA ILE A 39 -2.60 -8.48 12.55
C ILE A 39 -2.01 -7.71 13.74
N LEU A 40 -2.30 -6.42 13.85
CA LEU A 40 -1.77 -5.55 14.89
C LEU A 40 -2.70 -5.41 16.10
N ASP A 41 -3.76 -6.24 16.18
CA ASP A 41 -4.71 -6.30 17.28
C ASP A 41 -5.32 -4.92 17.59
N GLY A 42 -5.67 -4.16 16.56
CA GLY A 42 -6.25 -2.83 16.69
C GLY A 42 -5.32 -1.73 17.24
N ARG A 43 -4.06 -2.03 17.53
CA ARG A 43 -3.08 -1.08 18.09
C ARG A 43 -2.52 -0.11 17.07
N ILE A 44 -3.41 0.52 16.29
CA ILE A 44 -3.11 1.41 15.16
C ILE A 44 -3.84 2.74 15.33
N GLN A 45 -3.13 3.84 15.09
CA GLN A 45 -3.71 5.16 14.81
C GLN A 45 -3.71 5.37 13.30
N LEU A 46 -4.88 5.30 12.68
CA LEU A 46 -5.01 5.25 11.23
C LEU A 46 -5.37 6.59 10.59
N SER A 47 -4.60 6.96 9.58
CA SER A 47 -5.01 7.90 8.52
C SER A 47 -5.26 7.12 7.23
N VAL A 48 -6.32 7.46 6.49
CA VAL A 48 -6.65 6.85 5.20
C VAL A 48 -6.92 7.91 4.16
N SER A 49 -6.38 7.75 2.97
CA SER A 49 -6.66 8.66 1.87
C SER A 49 -6.92 7.94 0.55
N ASP A 50 -7.74 8.56 -0.28
CA ASP A 50 -7.97 8.19 -1.68
C ASP A 50 -8.28 9.46 -2.47
N ILE A 51 -7.99 9.48 -3.75
CA ILE A 51 -8.35 10.59 -4.63
C ILE A 51 -9.86 10.69 -4.82
N ARG A 52 -10.59 9.56 -4.68
CA ARG A 52 -12.04 9.47 -4.90
C ARG A 52 -12.79 9.49 -3.58
N GLU A 53 -13.63 10.48 -3.41
CA GLU A 53 -14.52 10.59 -2.24
C GLU A 53 -15.47 9.38 -2.11
N SER A 54 -15.93 8.84 -3.25
CA SER A 54 -16.79 7.64 -3.27
C SER A 54 -16.09 6.40 -2.68
N SER A 55 -14.79 6.25 -2.89
CA SER A 55 -13.98 5.18 -2.28
C SER A 55 -13.99 5.31 -0.77
N LEU A 56 -13.75 6.52 -0.25
CA LEU A 56 -13.78 6.80 1.19
C LEU A 56 -15.19 6.58 1.79
N ALA A 57 -16.26 6.88 1.06
CA ALA A 57 -17.62 6.59 1.50
C ALA A 57 -17.88 5.08 1.64
N ASN A 58 -17.38 4.28 0.70
CA ASN A 58 -17.45 2.81 0.79
C ASN A 58 -16.58 2.26 1.91
N LEU A 59 -15.38 2.79 2.10
CA LEU A 59 -14.49 2.46 3.21
C LEU A 59 -15.18 2.70 4.55
N LYS A 60 -15.82 3.86 4.75
CA LYS A 60 -16.57 4.19 5.98
C LYS A 60 -17.64 3.15 6.31
N LYS A 61 -18.40 2.70 5.30
CA LYS A 61 -19.42 1.64 5.49
C LYS A 61 -18.79 0.34 5.96
N ARG A 62 -17.70 -0.09 5.34
CA ARG A 62 -16.98 -1.33 5.69
C ARG A 62 -16.37 -1.26 7.08
N PHE A 63 -15.73 -0.13 7.43
CA PHE A 63 -15.12 0.06 8.74
C PHE A 63 -16.17 0.08 9.84
N SER A 64 -17.32 0.73 9.61
CA SER A 64 -18.45 0.69 10.53
C SER A 64 -18.96 -0.74 10.75
N ALA A 65 -19.09 -1.53 9.70
CA ALA A 65 -19.50 -2.94 9.80
C ALA A 65 -18.47 -3.81 10.56
N ALA A 66 -17.19 -3.49 10.44
CA ALA A 66 -16.10 -4.16 11.15
C ALA A 66 -15.84 -3.61 12.58
N GLY A 67 -16.62 -2.62 13.04
CA GLY A 67 -16.44 -2.00 14.36
C GLY A 67 -15.22 -1.08 14.48
N ILE A 68 -14.57 -0.72 13.36
CA ILE A 68 -13.40 0.17 13.33
C ILE A 68 -13.89 1.61 13.38
N LYS A 69 -13.60 2.32 14.49
CA LYS A 69 -14.11 3.68 14.74
C LYS A 69 -13.01 4.75 14.72
N ASN A 70 -11.80 4.40 15.11
CA ASN A 70 -10.69 5.35 15.28
C ASN A 70 -9.84 5.43 14.02
N TYR A 71 -10.25 6.27 13.06
CA TYR A 71 -9.47 6.54 11.84
C TYR A 71 -9.78 7.94 11.32
N HIS A 72 -8.83 8.51 10.57
CA HIS A 72 -8.92 9.84 9.98
C HIS A 72 -8.97 9.74 8.45
N PRO A 73 -10.15 9.82 7.79
CA PRO A 73 -10.28 9.76 6.34
C PRO A 73 -10.15 11.17 5.74
N PHE A 74 -9.41 11.31 4.64
CA PHE A 74 -9.30 12.56 3.88
C PHE A 74 -9.09 12.30 2.39
N VAL A 75 -9.53 13.23 1.55
CA VAL A 75 -9.29 13.18 0.11
C VAL A 75 -7.89 13.70 -0.18
N ALA A 76 -7.10 12.94 -0.96
CA ALA A 76 -5.78 13.36 -1.40
C ALA A 76 -5.48 12.84 -2.81
N ASP A 77 -5.03 13.73 -3.68
CA ASP A 77 -4.42 13.36 -4.96
C ASP A 77 -2.89 13.32 -4.79
N LEU A 78 -2.36 12.12 -4.62
CA LEU A 78 -0.92 11.91 -4.44
C LEU A 78 -0.12 11.99 -5.76
N GLN A 79 -0.75 12.22 -6.90
CA GLN A 79 -0.05 12.59 -8.13
C GLN A 79 0.38 14.07 -8.09
N THR A 80 -0.23 14.85 -7.21
CA THR A 80 0.10 16.26 -6.94
C THR A 80 0.55 16.41 -5.50
N SER A 81 1.27 17.50 -5.18
CA SER A 81 1.67 17.81 -3.81
C SER A 81 0.61 18.63 -3.03
N ASN A 82 -0.58 18.81 -3.62
CA ASN A 82 -1.63 19.69 -3.07
C ASN A 82 -2.56 18.95 -2.09
N PHE A 83 -2.01 18.36 -1.05
CA PHE A 83 -2.81 17.79 0.03
C PHE A 83 -2.24 18.20 1.39
N LYS A 84 -3.10 18.28 2.40
CA LYS A 84 -2.71 18.61 3.77
C LYS A 84 -2.84 17.38 4.65
N LEU A 85 -1.74 16.96 5.26
CA LEU A 85 -1.73 15.95 6.31
C LEU A 85 -1.79 16.63 7.68
N GLN A 86 -2.67 16.13 8.55
CA GLN A 86 -2.72 16.58 9.94
C GLN A 86 -1.58 15.94 10.76
N THR A 87 -1.17 14.73 10.40
CA THR A 87 -0.04 14.02 11.02
C THR A 87 1.14 14.01 10.05
N PRO A 88 2.25 14.66 10.37
CA PRO A 88 3.36 14.81 9.43
C PRO A 88 4.25 13.56 9.30
N ASN A 89 4.26 12.65 10.29
CA ASN A 89 5.21 11.53 10.34
C ASN A 89 4.50 10.23 10.73
N PHE A 90 4.64 9.23 9.88
CA PHE A 90 4.05 7.91 10.08
C PHE A 90 5.13 6.85 10.35
N GLN A 91 4.84 5.92 11.26
CA GLN A 91 5.68 4.74 11.49
C GLN A 91 5.47 3.67 10.42
N LEU A 92 4.27 3.63 9.84
CA LEU A 92 3.93 2.71 8.77
C LEU A 92 3.16 3.46 7.67
N ILE A 93 3.61 3.33 6.42
CA ILE A 93 2.85 3.77 5.25
C ILE A 93 2.57 2.56 4.37
N ILE A 94 1.29 2.35 4.04
CA ILE A 94 0.83 1.33 3.11
C ILE A 94 0.43 2.04 1.81
N CYS A 95 1.04 1.66 0.71
CA CYS A 95 0.78 2.19 -0.63
C CYS A 95 0.32 1.07 -1.55
N ASP A 96 -1.00 0.77 -1.56
CA ASP A 96 -1.64 -0.11 -2.55
C ASP A 96 -1.86 0.68 -3.83
N ALA A 97 -0.80 0.82 -4.63
CA ALA A 97 -0.74 1.78 -5.72
C ALA A 97 -1.66 1.39 -6.89
N PRO A 98 -2.32 2.37 -7.55
CA PRO A 98 -3.07 2.10 -8.77
C PRO A 98 -2.15 1.51 -9.83
N CYS A 99 -2.59 0.44 -10.49
CA CYS A 99 -1.82 -0.34 -11.45
C CYS A 99 -2.71 -0.85 -12.58
N THR A 100 -2.12 -1.51 -13.58
CA THR A 100 -2.87 -2.15 -14.68
C THR A 100 -3.82 -3.26 -14.23
N GLY A 101 -3.65 -3.78 -13.00
CA GLY A 101 -4.48 -4.86 -12.48
C GLY A 101 -4.20 -6.22 -13.12
N SER A 102 -3.07 -6.38 -13.82
CA SER A 102 -2.78 -7.59 -14.62
C SER A 102 -2.75 -8.88 -13.79
N GLY A 103 -2.50 -8.82 -12.52
CA GLY A 103 -2.58 -9.96 -11.60
C GLY A 103 -4.01 -10.42 -11.28
N THR A 104 -5.03 -9.64 -11.68
CA THR A 104 -6.46 -9.92 -11.46
C THR A 104 -7.20 -10.33 -12.73
N TRP A 105 -6.55 -10.37 -13.90
CA TRP A 105 -7.21 -10.60 -15.19
C TRP A 105 -7.87 -11.97 -15.32
N SER A 106 -7.46 -12.96 -14.53
CA SER A 106 -8.18 -14.25 -14.45
C SER A 106 -9.61 -14.10 -13.92
N ARG A 107 -9.84 -13.09 -13.07
CA ARG A 107 -11.16 -12.77 -12.49
C ARG A 107 -11.89 -11.67 -13.25
N THR A 108 -11.14 -10.79 -13.95
CA THR A 108 -11.65 -9.64 -14.72
C THR A 108 -11.08 -9.66 -16.14
N PRO A 109 -11.38 -10.72 -16.95
CA PRO A 109 -10.77 -10.92 -18.27
C PRO A 109 -11.08 -9.79 -19.25
N GLU A 110 -12.16 -9.04 -19.05
CA GLU A 110 -12.51 -7.87 -19.85
C GLU A 110 -11.45 -6.76 -19.79
N GLN A 111 -10.67 -6.69 -18.72
CA GLN A 111 -9.57 -5.72 -18.59
C GLN A 111 -8.46 -5.97 -19.60
N LEU A 112 -8.24 -7.22 -20.00
CA LEU A 112 -7.26 -7.57 -21.02
C LEU A 112 -7.62 -6.98 -22.40
N TYR A 113 -8.91 -6.87 -22.70
CA TYR A 113 -9.39 -6.27 -23.95
C TYR A 113 -9.01 -4.79 -24.08
N PHE A 114 -9.06 -4.06 -22.96
CA PHE A 114 -8.74 -2.63 -22.91
C PHE A 114 -7.24 -2.35 -22.70
N PHE A 115 -6.46 -3.37 -22.38
CA PHE A 115 -5.05 -3.21 -22.08
C PHE A 115 -4.23 -2.84 -23.33
N THR A 116 -3.34 -1.87 -23.16
CA THR A 116 -2.30 -1.52 -24.14
C THR A 116 -0.93 -1.46 -23.47
N GLY A 117 0.14 -1.81 -24.20
CA GLY A 117 1.50 -1.81 -23.64
C GLY A 117 1.96 -0.45 -23.10
N LYS A 118 1.37 0.67 -23.57
CA LYS A 118 1.64 2.01 -23.03
C LYS A 118 1.19 2.18 -21.59
N MET A 119 0.10 1.51 -21.20
CA MET A 119 -0.48 1.62 -19.85
C MET A 119 0.50 1.24 -18.76
N THR A 120 1.39 0.28 -19.00
CA THR A 120 2.42 -0.10 -17.99
C THR A 120 3.32 1.07 -17.64
N GLY A 121 3.76 1.86 -18.63
CA GLY A 121 4.58 3.06 -18.41
C GLY A 121 3.79 4.19 -17.76
N GLU A 122 2.54 4.40 -18.17
CA GLU A 122 1.66 5.42 -17.59
C GLU A 122 1.39 5.14 -16.10
N TYR A 123 1.08 3.90 -15.75
CA TYR A 123 0.88 3.49 -14.37
C TYR A 123 2.17 3.56 -13.55
N ALA A 124 3.31 3.11 -14.11
CA ALA A 124 4.61 3.22 -13.43
C ALA A 124 4.94 4.69 -13.09
N ASN A 125 4.75 5.62 -14.03
CA ASN A 125 4.96 7.05 -13.78
C ASN A 125 4.03 7.59 -12.68
N ARG A 126 2.76 7.22 -12.69
CA ARG A 126 1.79 7.57 -11.65
C ARG A 126 2.21 7.02 -10.28
N GLN A 127 2.65 5.77 -10.23
CA GLN A 127 3.15 5.12 -9.01
C GLN A 127 4.37 5.85 -8.46
N MET A 128 5.33 6.23 -9.31
CA MET A 128 6.51 7.01 -8.92
C MET A 128 6.13 8.38 -8.35
N GLN A 129 5.10 9.05 -8.89
CA GLN A 129 4.59 10.30 -8.33
C GLN A 129 3.95 10.09 -6.96
N ILE A 130 3.10 9.06 -6.82
CA ILE A 130 2.44 8.73 -5.55
C ILE A 130 3.47 8.43 -4.45
N VAL A 131 4.44 7.57 -4.72
CA VAL A 131 5.47 7.23 -3.72
C VAL A 131 6.36 8.43 -3.40
N ALA A 132 6.63 9.31 -4.39
CA ALA A 132 7.39 10.52 -4.18
C ALA A 132 6.70 11.51 -3.22
N ASN A 133 5.38 11.53 -3.20
CA ASN A 133 4.59 12.36 -2.30
C ASN A 133 4.25 11.67 -0.97
N ALA A 134 4.27 10.34 -0.91
CA ALA A 134 3.99 9.59 0.33
C ALA A 134 5.23 9.42 1.23
N ILE A 135 6.37 9.03 0.67
CA ILE A 135 7.59 8.68 1.41
C ILE A 135 8.14 9.82 2.29
N PRO A 136 8.07 11.12 1.92
CA PRO A 136 8.50 12.21 2.80
C PRO A 136 7.82 12.22 4.17
N HIS A 137 6.61 11.66 4.27
CA HIS A 137 5.83 11.55 5.50
C HIS A 137 6.16 10.30 6.35
N LEU A 138 7.09 9.47 5.89
CA LEU A 138 7.60 8.35 6.67
C LEU A 138 8.65 8.86 7.66
N GLN A 139 8.51 8.52 8.93
CA GLN A 139 9.51 8.85 9.95
C GLN A 139 10.79 8.01 9.80
N LYS A 140 11.85 8.42 10.48
CA LYS A 140 13.05 7.59 10.65
C LYS A 140 12.66 6.25 11.33
N ASP A 141 13.28 5.16 10.90
CA ASP A 141 12.99 3.78 11.30
C ASP A 141 11.56 3.31 10.94
N GLY A 142 10.81 4.12 10.19
CA GLY A 142 9.48 3.76 9.71
C GLY A 142 9.53 2.77 8.53
N ILE A 143 8.41 2.05 8.37
CA ILE A 143 8.23 1.03 7.33
C ILE A 143 7.34 1.59 6.21
N PHE A 144 7.80 1.47 4.97
CA PHE A 144 7.01 1.73 3.77
C PHE A 144 6.70 0.42 3.06
N ILE A 145 5.43 0.13 2.85
CA ILE A 145 4.96 -1.06 2.12
C ILE A 145 4.38 -0.62 0.79
N TYR A 146 5.01 -1.02 -0.31
CA TYR A 146 4.54 -0.81 -1.67
C TYR A 146 3.85 -2.07 -2.16
N ILE A 147 2.64 -1.94 -2.70
CA ILE A 147 1.81 -3.04 -3.17
C ILE A 147 1.23 -2.70 -4.54
N THR A 148 1.17 -3.68 -5.45
CA THR A 148 0.37 -3.63 -6.67
C THR A 148 -0.31 -4.97 -6.92
N CYS A 149 -1.39 -4.98 -7.70
CA CYS A 149 -1.93 -6.19 -8.32
C CYS A 149 -1.47 -6.32 -9.78
N SER A 150 -0.23 -5.91 -10.08
CA SER A 150 0.41 -6.05 -11.39
C SER A 150 1.46 -7.14 -11.40
N VAL A 151 1.63 -7.79 -12.55
CA VAL A 151 2.73 -8.74 -12.81
C VAL A 151 3.81 -8.11 -13.69
N PHE A 152 3.68 -6.85 -14.07
CA PHE A 152 4.62 -6.18 -14.94
C PHE A 152 5.79 -5.56 -14.17
N LYS A 153 7.01 -5.84 -14.64
CA LYS A 153 8.25 -5.35 -14.08
C LYS A 153 8.30 -3.81 -13.97
N LYS A 154 7.74 -3.11 -14.96
CA LYS A 154 7.69 -1.62 -14.94
C LYS A 154 6.94 -1.06 -13.74
N GLU A 155 5.85 -1.71 -13.36
CA GLU A 155 5.01 -1.28 -12.24
C GLU A 155 5.51 -1.83 -10.88
N ASN A 156 6.44 -2.76 -10.90
CA ASN A 156 6.94 -3.48 -9.73
C ASN A 156 8.40 -3.14 -9.47
N GLU A 157 9.33 -3.91 -10.03
CA GLU A 157 10.77 -3.82 -9.75
C GLU A 157 11.38 -2.47 -10.17
N GLU A 158 10.90 -1.86 -11.27
CA GLU A 158 11.40 -0.55 -11.69
C GLU A 158 10.98 0.56 -10.72
N VAL A 159 9.75 0.50 -10.16
CA VAL A 159 9.32 1.43 -9.10
C VAL A 159 10.08 1.18 -7.80
N VAL A 160 10.37 -0.08 -7.45
CA VAL A 160 11.23 -0.42 -6.30
C VAL A 160 12.61 0.18 -6.45
N ASN A 161 13.24 0.09 -7.64
CA ASN A 161 14.54 0.70 -7.90
C ASN A 161 14.48 2.22 -7.77
N PHE A 162 13.44 2.86 -8.32
CA PHE A 162 13.21 4.29 -8.14
C PHE A 162 13.13 4.70 -6.66
N ILE A 163 12.40 3.93 -5.83
CA ILE A 163 12.30 4.19 -4.38
C ILE A 163 13.68 4.12 -3.73
N LYS A 164 14.46 3.08 -4.01
CA LYS A 164 15.80 2.89 -3.47
C LYS A 164 16.74 4.03 -3.84
N GLU A 165 16.77 4.40 -5.11
CA GLU A 165 17.70 5.39 -5.65
C GLU A 165 17.35 6.81 -5.19
N LYS A 166 16.05 7.16 -5.20
CA LYS A 166 15.62 8.52 -4.90
C LYS A 166 15.52 8.82 -3.40
N PHE A 167 15.09 7.86 -2.59
CA PHE A 167 14.81 8.08 -1.17
C PHE A 167 15.78 7.37 -0.24
N HIS A 168 16.72 6.60 -0.79
CA HIS A 168 17.75 5.84 -0.04
C HIS A 168 17.14 4.93 1.04
N LEU A 169 15.91 4.43 0.79
CA LEU A 169 15.28 3.46 1.67
C LEU A 169 15.94 2.09 1.50
N ARG A 170 16.19 1.39 2.61
CA ARG A 170 16.70 0.04 2.57
C ARG A 170 15.55 -0.95 2.32
N LEU A 171 15.66 -1.72 1.23
CA LEU A 171 14.72 -2.79 0.91
C LEU A 171 14.89 -3.94 1.91
N LEU A 172 13.80 -4.33 2.57
CA LEU A 172 13.74 -5.45 3.50
C LEU A 172 13.34 -6.74 2.80
N GLN A 173 12.28 -6.67 1.99
CA GLN A 173 11.73 -7.81 1.26
C GLN A 173 11.05 -7.33 -0.01
N MET A 174 11.06 -8.17 -1.04
CA MET A 174 10.32 -7.96 -2.28
C MET A 174 9.87 -9.32 -2.83
N GLU A 175 8.60 -9.44 -3.20
CA GLU A 175 8.04 -10.70 -3.67
C GLU A 175 6.86 -10.49 -4.63
N LEU A 176 6.79 -11.34 -5.67
CA LEU A 176 5.59 -11.55 -6.46
C LEU A 176 4.82 -12.74 -5.91
N LEU A 177 3.73 -12.47 -5.20
CA LEU A 177 2.82 -13.46 -4.65
C LEU A 177 1.94 -14.01 -5.79
N LYS A 178 2.27 -15.22 -6.25
CA LYS A 178 1.56 -15.89 -7.33
C LYS A 178 0.26 -16.49 -6.81
N GLY A 179 -0.87 -16.04 -7.35
CA GLY A 179 -2.21 -16.50 -6.93
C GLY A 179 -2.90 -17.43 -7.91
N TYR A 180 -2.44 -17.47 -9.17
CA TYR A 180 -3.13 -18.19 -10.25
C TYR A 180 -3.24 -19.71 -10.04
N ASP A 181 -2.33 -20.32 -9.30
CA ASP A 181 -2.37 -21.73 -8.89
C ASP A 181 -3.20 -21.99 -7.63
N LYS A 182 -3.62 -20.90 -6.93
CA LYS A 182 -4.34 -20.93 -5.65
C LYS A 182 -5.75 -20.35 -5.75
N LYS A 183 -6.27 -20.16 -6.97
CA LYS A 183 -7.55 -19.47 -7.24
C LYS A 183 -7.64 -18.09 -6.57
N ALA A 184 -6.53 -17.36 -6.58
CA ALA A 184 -6.39 -16.03 -6.01
C ALA A 184 -5.75 -15.07 -7.02
N ASP A 185 -5.86 -13.76 -6.76
CA ASP A 185 -5.17 -12.74 -7.54
C ASP A 185 -3.65 -12.82 -7.29
N SER A 186 -2.84 -12.52 -8.31
CA SER A 186 -1.41 -12.31 -8.12
C SER A 186 -1.15 -10.88 -7.69
N MET A 187 -0.23 -10.71 -6.75
CA MET A 187 0.11 -9.40 -6.17
C MET A 187 1.62 -9.28 -6.02
N PHE A 188 2.11 -8.07 -6.18
CA PHE A 188 3.49 -7.73 -5.87
C PHE A 188 3.54 -6.93 -4.57
N THR A 189 4.55 -7.19 -3.75
CA THR A 189 4.81 -6.44 -2.51
C THR A 189 6.29 -6.17 -2.35
N ALA A 190 6.61 -4.98 -1.83
CA ALA A 190 7.96 -4.62 -1.40
C ALA A 190 7.89 -3.83 -0.10
N ALA A 191 8.70 -4.21 0.88
CA ALA A 191 8.81 -3.56 2.18
C ALA A 191 10.17 -2.87 2.31
N PHE A 192 10.16 -1.64 2.80
CA PHE A 192 11.34 -0.81 2.99
C PHE A 192 11.38 -0.24 4.40
N ILE A 193 12.58 0.09 4.87
CA ILE A 193 12.80 0.87 6.10
C ILE A 193 13.56 2.16 5.77
N LYS A 194 13.18 3.25 6.44
CA LYS A 194 13.86 4.54 6.36
C LYS A 194 14.93 4.62 7.44
N GLU A 195 16.19 4.67 7.02
CA GLU A 195 17.35 4.77 7.92
C GLU A 195 17.66 6.20 8.34
#